data_95a45b11702a58ce06bd78cca89d985b
#
_entry.id   95a45b11702a58ce06bd78cca89d985b
#
_cell.length_a   1.000
_cell.length_b   1.000
_cell.length_c   1.000
_cell.angle_alpha   90.00
_cell.angle_beta   90.00
_cell.angle_gamma   90.00
#
_symmetry.space_group_name_H-M   'P 1'
#
loop_
_entity.id
_entity.type
_entity.pdbx_description
1 polymer ?
#
loop_
_entity_poly.entity_id
_entity_poly.type
_entity_poly.pdbx_seq_one_letter_code
_entity_poly.pdbx_strand_id
1 'polypeptide(L)'
;MIEFGRFYQQIATGPLAHWLETLPAQIAAWQRETLHGQFKQWNNAVEFLPSLTPDSLDFVNGVTARSAEPLSAGQLKGMETLLRNLMPWRKGPFSLYGLDIDTEWRSDWKWDRVLPHLSDLRGRTILDVGCGSGYHLWRMIGAGAQLAVGIDPTQLFLCQFEAVRKLLGDDRRAHLLPLGIEQLPALNAFDTVFSMGVLYHRRSPLEHLWQLKDQLVKEGELVLETLVVEGDENTVLVPGDRYAQMRNVYFIPSALALKNWLEKCGFVDVRIVDANVTSCDEQRRTSWMVTESLADFLDPNDRTKTVEGYPAPLRAVLIARKP
;
A
#
# COMPACT_ATOMS: atom_id res chain seq x y z
N MET A 1 7.97 8.00 -20.32
CA MET A 1 8.54 7.08 -19.29
C MET A 1 8.42 7.74 -17.94
N ILE A 2 8.07 7.01 -16.89
CA ILE A 2 7.92 7.57 -15.53
C ILE A 2 9.25 8.15 -15.06
N GLU A 3 9.20 9.39 -14.54
CA GLU A 3 10.38 10.16 -14.14
C GLU A 3 10.41 10.39 -12.64
N PHE A 4 11.59 10.22 -12.04
CA PHE A 4 11.81 10.37 -10.60
C PHE A 4 12.63 11.63 -10.25
N GLY A 5 13.07 12.40 -11.25
CA GLY A 5 13.93 13.58 -11.06
C GLY A 5 13.35 14.63 -10.11
N ARG A 6 12.02 14.86 -10.13
CA ARG A 6 11.38 15.78 -9.20
C ARG A 6 11.41 15.27 -7.76
N PHE A 7 11.26 13.96 -7.53
CA PHE A 7 11.43 13.38 -6.20
C PHE A 7 12.87 13.57 -5.70
N TYR A 8 13.87 13.34 -6.56
CA TYR A 8 15.27 13.57 -6.18
C TYR A 8 15.52 15.02 -5.77
N GLN A 9 14.98 15.98 -6.54
CA GLN A 9 15.07 17.42 -6.19
C GLN A 9 14.40 17.73 -4.85
N GLN A 10 13.24 17.14 -4.59
CA GLN A 10 12.48 17.36 -3.35
C GLN A 10 13.21 16.85 -2.11
N ILE A 11 13.89 15.71 -2.19
CA ILE A 11 14.61 15.12 -1.06
C ILE A 11 16.06 15.59 -0.96
N ALA A 12 16.58 16.34 -1.92
CA ALA A 12 17.97 16.79 -1.97
C ALA A 12 18.39 17.64 -0.76
N THR A 13 17.42 18.28 -0.12
CA THR A 13 17.63 19.04 1.12
C THR A 13 16.70 18.49 2.19
N GLY A 14 17.26 17.83 3.19
CA GLY A 14 16.43 17.28 4.27
C GLY A 14 16.87 15.89 4.72
N PRO A 15 16.11 15.26 5.62
CA PRO A 15 16.48 13.98 6.23
C PRO A 15 16.69 12.82 5.23
N LEU A 16 16.04 12.86 4.06
CA LEU A 16 16.13 11.85 3.02
C LEU A 16 17.28 12.08 2.02
N ALA A 17 18.06 13.17 2.14
CA ALA A 17 19.09 13.52 1.15
C ALA A 17 20.14 12.43 0.94
N HIS A 18 20.52 11.71 1.99
CA HIS A 18 21.51 10.62 1.89
C HIS A 18 20.98 9.39 1.09
N TRP A 19 19.67 9.26 0.89
CA TRP A 19 19.13 8.24 -0.01
C TRP A 19 19.56 8.44 -1.46
N LEU A 20 19.89 9.67 -1.85
CA LEU A 20 20.38 9.97 -3.20
C LEU A 20 21.73 9.33 -3.52
N GLU A 21 22.49 8.86 -2.54
CA GLU A 21 23.72 8.11 -2.76
C GLU A 21 23.48 6.78 -3.50
N THR A 22 22.31 6.16 -3.28
CA THR A 22 21.98 4.83 -3.85
C THR A 22 20.77 4.86 -4.79
N LEU A 23 19.74 5.66 -4.47
CA LEU A 23 18.45 5.65 -5.15
C LEU A 23 18.54 5.88 -6.67
N PRO A 24 19.27 6.87 -7.20
CA PRO A 24 19.34 7.10 -8.65
C PRO A 24 19.91 5.90 -9.41
N ALA A 25 20.92 5.24 -8.84
CA ALA A 25 21.53 4.05 -9.44
C ALA A 25 20.57 2.85 -9.43
N GLN A 26 19.81 2.66 -8.33
CA GLN A 26 18.81 1.61 -8.19
C GLN A 26 17.67 1.79 -9.22
N ILE A 27 17.14 3.01 -9.35
CA ILE A 27 16.09 3.32 -10.33
C ILE A 27 16.61 3.16 -11.76
N ALA A 28 17.83 3.58 -12.05
CA ALA A 28 18.43 3.39 -13.38
C ALA A 28 18.62 1.90 -13.72
N ALA A 29 19.01 1.08 -12.76
CA ALA A 29 19.10 -0.38 -12.92
C ALA A 29 17.72 -0.98 -13.17
N TRP A 30 16.71 -0.61 -12.36
CA TRP A 30 15.33 -1.04 -12.55
C TRP A 30 14.81 -0.71 -13.96
N GLN A 31 15.06 0.48 -14.47
CA GLN A 31 14.62 0.90 -15.80
C GLN A 31 15.28 0.10 -16.95
N ARG A 32 16.51 -0.39 -16.76
CA ARG A 32 17.25 -1.14 -17.80
C ARG A 32 17.00 -2.64 -17.77
N GLU A 33 16.84 -3.23 -16.57
CA GLU A 33 17.06 -4.67 -16.39
C GLU A 33 15.80 -5.45 -15.99
N THR A 34 14.77 -4.76 -15.47
CA THR A 34 13.68 -5.45 -14.78
C THR A 34 12.28 -5.13 -15.30
N LEU A 35 12.14 -4.43 -16.42
CA LEU A 35 10.82 -4.04 -16.93
C LEU A 35 9.98 -5.25 -17.36
N HIS A 36 8.75 -5.33 -16.83
CA HIS A 36 7.77 -6.33 -17.20
C HIS A 36 7.37 -6.21 -18.67
N GLY A 37 7.09 -7.32 -19.36
CA GLY A 37 6.73 -7.31 -20.79
C GLY A 37 5.55 -6.41 -21.16
N GLN A 38 4.59 -6.22 -20.23
CA GLN A 38 3.44 -5.31 -20.42
C GLN A 38 3.70 -3.87 -19.98
N PHE A 39 4.88 -3.55 -19.42
CA PHE A 39 5.16 -2.22 -18.86
C PHE A 39 4.96 -1.11 -19.90
N LYS A 40 5.39 -1.33 -21.14
CA LYS A 40 5.19 -0.36 -22.22
C LYS A 40 3.72 -0.04 -22.46
N GLN A 41 2.85 -1.06 -22.42
CA GLN A 41 1.40 -0.88 -22.58
C GLN A 41 0.81 -0.07 -21.42
N TRP A 42 1.20 -0.40 -20.18
CA TRP A 42 0.74 0.32 -18.99
C TRP A 42 1.22 1.77 -18.97
N ASN A 43 2.50 1.99 -19.28
CA ASN A 43 3.06 3.35 -19.36
C ASN A 43 2.39 4.19 -20.45
N ASN A 44 2.08 3.61 -21.62
CA ASN A 44 1.33 4.29 -22.66
C ASN A 44 -0.07 4.70 -22.17
N ALA A 45 -0.76 3.81 -21.42
CA ALA A 45 -2.05 4.16 -20.85
C ALA A 45 -1.96 5.41 -19.95
N VAL A 46 -0.91 5.50 -19.13
CA VAL A 46 -0.64 6.68 -18.30
C VAL A 46 -0.33 7.92 -19.15
N GLU A 47 0.51 7.78 -20.17
CA GLU A 47 0.91 8.91 -21.05
C GLU A 47 -0.30 9.50 -21.79
N PHE A 48 -1.21 8.66 -22.29
CA PHE A 48 -2.40 9.09 -23.04
C PHE A 48 -3.54 9.60 -22.16
N LEU A 49 -3.52 9.39 -20.84
CA LEU A 49 -4.50 10.04 -19.96
C LEU A 49 -4.44 11.55 -20.11
N PRO A 50 -5.58 12.26 -20.05
CA PRO A 50 -5.60 13.72 -20.12
C PRO A 50 -4.88 14.33 -18.91
N SER A 51 -4.17 15.43 -19.12
CA SER A 51 -3.69 16.28 -18.03
C SER A 51 -4.82 17.19 -17.61
N LEU A 52 -5.46 16.87 -16.50
CA LEU A 52 -6.58 17.64 -15.95
C LEU A 52 -6.12 18.40 -14.70
N THR A 53 -6.68 19.56 -14.50
CA THR A 53 -6.54 20.32 -13.25
C THR A 53 -7.85 20.21 -12.50
N PRO A 54 -7.89 19.54 -11.34
CA PRO A 54 -9.13 19.41 -10.55
C PRO A 54 -9.46 20.77 -9.90
N ASP A 55 -10.76 21.12 -9.88
CA ASP A 55 -11.26 22.27 -9.11
C ASP A 55 -11.37 21.95 -7.63
N SER A 56 -11.55 20.66 -7.30
CA SER A 56 -11.53 20.20 -5.92
C SER A 56 -10.94 18.80 -5.78
N LEU A 57 -10.21 18.62 -4.67
CA LEU A 57 -9.63 17.35 -4.23
C LEU A 57 -10.16 17.02 -2.83
N ASP A 58 -10.54 15.77 -2.60
CA ASP A 58 -10.84 15.25 -1.25
C ASP A 58 -10.01 14.00 -1.00
N PHE A 59 -9.08 14.10 -0.05
CA PHE A 59 -8.27 12.98 0.44
C PHE A 59 -8.63 12.59 1.88
N VAL A 60 -9.57 13.34 2.51
CA VAL A 60 -10.02 13.08 3.89
C VAL A 60 -11.11 12.01 3.92
N ASN A 61 -12.12 12.13 3.05
CA ASN A 61 -13.24 11.18 3.02
C ASN A 61 -13.06 10.07 1.98
N GLY A 62 -12.10 10.23 1.05
CA GLY A 62 -11.81 9.27 -0.01
C GLY A 62 -10.61 9.73 -0.82
N VAL A 63 -10.46 9.24 -2.04
CA VAL A 63 -9.51 9.77 -3.03
C VAL A 63 -10.33 10.25 -4.23
N THR A 64 -10.65 11.54 -4.21
CA THR A 64 -11.61 12.15 -5.15
C THR A 64 -11.02 13.36 -5.85
N ALA A 65 -11.20 13.45 -7.16
CA ALA A 65 -10.96 14.65 -7.95
C ALA A 65 -12.24 15.05 -8.71
N ARG A 66 -12.59 16.34 -8.69
CA ARG A 66 -13.77 16.87 -9.38
C ARG A 66 -13.41 18.09 -10.19
N SER A 67 -14.12 18.30 -11.31
CA SER A 67 -14.16 19.54 -12.06
C SER A 67 -15.49 20.25 -11.83
N ALA A 68 -15.51 21.58 -11.89
CA ALA A 68 -16.72 22.40 -11.80
C ALA A 68 -17.68 22.06 -12.96
N GLU A 69 -17.12 21.90 -14.17
CA GLU A 69 -17.87 21.44 -15.33
C GLU A 69 -17.63 19.93 -15.54
N PRO A 70 -18.70 19.12 -15.67
CA PRO A 70 -18.56 17.70 -15.95
C PRO A 70 -17.81 17.44 -17.26
N LEU A 71 -16.97 16.41 -17.28
CA LEU A 71 -16.36 15.93 -18.51
C LEU A 71 -17.44 15.42 -19.47
N SER A 72 -17.23 15.60 -20.78
CA SER A 72 -18.11 15.01 -21.78
C SER A 72 -18.09 13.48 -21.71
N ALA A 73 -19.18 12.83 -22.17
CA ALA A 73 -19.27 11.37 -22.21
C ALA A 73 -18.11 10.72 -23.01
N GLY A 74 -17.63 11.40 -24.06
CA GLY A 74 -16.48 10.94 -24.85
C GLY A 74 -15.17 10.97 -24.06
N GLN A 75 -14.93 12.04 -23.30
CA GLN A 75 -13.75 12.16 -22.44
C GLN A 75 -13.76 11.10 -21.32
N LEU A 76 -14.91 10.93 -20.65
CA LEU A 76 -15.06 9.90 -19.59
C LEU A 76 -14.81 8.49 -20.15
N LYS A 77 -15.40 8.16 -21.30
CA LYS A 77 -15.20 6.86 -21.95
C LYS A 77 -13.74 6.62 -22.36
N GLY A 78 -13.09 7.65 -22.89
CA GLY A 78 -11.67 7.59 -23.25
C GLY A 78 -10.79 7.35 -22.01
N MET A 79 -11.04 8.09 -20.93
CA MET A 79 -10.34 7.96 -19.65
C MET A 79 -10.58 6.57 -19.05
N GLU A 80 -11.83 6.09 -19.01
CA GLU A 80 -12.18 4.75 -18.53
C GLU A 80 -11.43 3.66 -19.30
N THR A 81 -11.39 3.75 -20.63
CA THR A 81 -10.70 2.78 -21.48
C THR A 81 -9.21 2.69 -21.13
N LEU A 82 -8.55 3.81 -20.91
CA LEU A 82 -7.14 3.85 -20.52
C LEU A 82 -6.91 3.27 -19.12
N LEU A 83 -7.77 3.60 -18.16
CA LEU A 83 -7.68 3.08 -16.79
C LEU A 83 -8.00 1.57 -16.72
N ARG A 84 -8.87 1.06 -17.60
CA ARG A 84 -9.12 -0.40 -17.72
C ARG A 84 -7.92 -1.17 -18.27
N ASN A 85 -7.02 -0.55 -19.03
CA ASN A 85 -5.75 -1.16 -19.44
C ASN A 85 -4.79 -1.39 -18.24
N LEU A 86 -5.07 -0.77 -17.11
CA LEU A 86 -4.32 -0.92 -15.86
C LEU A 86 -5.00 -1.90 -14.86
N MET A 87 -6.00 -2.66 -15.29
CA MET A 87 -6.62 -3.70 -14.44
C MET A 87 -5.62 -4.85 -14.15
N PRO A 88 -5.76 -5.56 -13.01
CA PRO A 88 -6.79 -5.40 -11.98
C PRO A 88 -6.49 -4.28 -10.98
N TRP A 89 -7.52 -3.57 -10.53
CA TRP A 89 -7.41 -2.56 -9.48
C TRP A 89 -7.71 -3.16 -8.10
N ARG A 90 -6.69 -3.26 -7.25
CA ARG A 90 -6.83 -3.94 -5.95
C ARG A 90 -7.15 -3.00 -4.81
N LYS A 91 -6.43 -1.89 -4.63
CA LYS A 91 -6.61 -0.93 -3.52
C LYS A 91 -7.35 0.32 -4.00
N GLY A 92 -8.32 0.80 -3.23
CA GLY A 92 -9.15 1.98 -3.49
C GLY A 92 -10.33 2.06 -2.50
N PRO A 93 -11.47 2.63 -2.88
CA PRO A 93 -11.89 3.11 -4.20
C PRO A 93 -11.35 4.49 -4.59
N PHE A 94 -11.43 4.82 -5.89
CA PHE A 94 -11.11 6.16 -6.40
C PHE A 94 -12.34 6.74 -7.11
N SER A 95 -12.57 8.06 -6.98
CA SER A 95 -13.62 8.79 -7.72
C SER A 95 -12.99 9.95 -8.48
N LEU A 96 -12.85 9.81 -9.78
CA LEU A 96 -12.07 10.71 -10.61
C LEU A 96 -12.95 11.32 -11.71
N TYR A 97 -13.34 12.58 -11.53
CA TYR A 97 -14.16 13.36 -12.49
C TYR A 97 -15.50 12.70 -12.86
N GLY A 98 -16.12 11.97 -11.90
CA GLY A 98 -17.36 11.24 -12.12
C GLY A 98 -17.17 9.80 -12.60
N LEU A 99 -15.93 9.33 -12.75
CA LEU A 99 -15.60 7.95 -12.97
C LEU A 99 -15.21 7.27 -11.65
N ASP A 100 -15.98 6.29 -11.21
CA ASP A 100 -15.72 5.52 -10.01
C ASP A 100 -14.95 4.23 -10.34
N ILE A 101 -13.78 4.06 -9.72
CA ILE A 101 -12.99 2.83 -9.78
C ILE A 101 -13.27 2.06 -8.49
N ASP A 102 -14.26 1.18 -8.57
CA ASP A 102 -14.63 0.28 -7.47
C ASP A 102 -13.66 -0.91 -7.43
N THR A 103 -12.70 -0.85 -6.54
CA THR A 103 -11.56 -1.78 -6.46
C THR A 103 -11.90 -3.06 -5.69
N GLU A 104 -11.00 -4.06 -5.73
CA GLU A 104 -11.16 -5.31 -4.97
C GLU A 104 -11.38 -5.06 -3.48
N TRP A 105 -10.51 -4.22 -2.89
CA TRP A 105 -10.54 -3.91 -1.47
C TRP A 105 -11.23 -2.58 -1.20
N ARG A 106 -12.06 -2.56 -0.17
CA ARG A 106 -12.50 -1.35 0.52
C ARG A 106 -11.36 -0.87 1.43
N SER A 107 -10.31 -0.30 0.80
CA SER A 107 -9.15 0.21 1.53
C SER A 107 -9.49 1.43 2.39
N ASP A 108 -10.59 2.11 2.07
CA ASP A 108 -11.20 3.15 2.90
C ASP A 108 -11.64 2.61 4.26
N TRP A 109 -12.27 1.44 4.33
CA TRP A 109 -12.66 0.82 5.59
C TRP A 109 -11.46 0.48 6.47
N LYS A 110 -10.39 -0.04 5.87
CA LYS A 110 -9.13 -0.27 6.60
C LYS A 110 -8.56 1.04 7.15
N TRP A 111 -8.52 2.08 6.34
CA TRP A 111 -8.05 3.39 6.78
C TRP A 111 -8.86 3.94 7.95
N ASP A 112 -10.18 3.85 7.89
CA ASP A 112 -11.09 4.35 8.92
C ASP A 112 -10.92 3.59 10.25
N ARG A 113 -10.57 2.29 10.21
CA ARG A 113 -10.22 1.51 11.42
C ARG A 113 -8.84 1.89 11.99
N VAL A 114 -7.89 2.21 11.14
CA VAL A 114 -6.50 2.50 11.56
C VAL A 114 -6.35 3.94 12.06
N LEU A 115 -6.93 4.90 11.35
CA LEU A 115 -6.74 6.34 11.57
C LEU A 115 -6.95 6.79 13.04
N PRO A 116 -7.99 6.35 13.79
CA PRO A 116 -8.21 6.78 15.15
C PRO A 116 -7.11 6.41 16.15
N HIS A 117 -6.24 5.48 15.81
CA HIS A 117 -5.18 4.95 16.66
C HIS A 117 -3.80 5.55 16.37
N LEU A 118 -3.67 6.29 15.27
CA LEU A 118 -2.43 6.90 14.83
C LEU A 118 -2.08 8.13 15.67
N SER A 119 -0.80 8.38 15.81
CA SER A 119 -0.33 9.71 16.17
C SER A 119 -0.69 10.70 15.05
N ASP A 120 -0.82 11.99 15.39
CA ASP A 120 -1.13 13.04 14.42
C ASP A 120 -0.15 13.01 13.23
N LEU A 121 -0.66 12.86 12.02
CA LEU A 121 0.15 12.76 10.81
C LEU A 121 0.54 14.14 10.22
N ARG A 122 0.02 15.24 10.76
CA ARG A 122 0.31 16.59 10.24
C ARG A 122 1.80 16.91 10.28
N GLY A 123 2.32 17.31 9.12
CA GLY A 123 3.72 17.68 8.94
C GLY A 123 4.70 16.50 8.90
N ARG A 124 4.24 15.25 9.04
CA ARG A 124 5.09 14.06 9.05
C ARG A 124 5.57 13.67 7.66
N THR A 125 6.77 13.11 7.61
CA THR A 125 7.30 12.33 6.48
C THR A 125 7.01 10.86 6.71
N ILE A 126 6.29 10.23 5.78
CA ILE A 126 5.74 8.88 5.93
C ILE A 126 6.29 7.94 4.87
N LEU A 127 6.61 6.70 5.26
CA LEU A 127 6.90 5.60 4.35
C LEU A 127 5.76 4.56 4.42
N ASP A 128 5.25 4.13 3.25
CA ASP A 128 4.32 2.99 3.14
C ASP A 128 4.98 1.85 2.37
N VAL A 129 5.29 0.75 3.07
CA VAL A 129 5.97 -0.42 2.52
C VAL A 129 4.94 -1.41 2.00
N GLY A 130 5.02 -1.75 0.70
CA GLY A 130 4.00 -2.54 0.01
C GLY A 130 2.72 -1.73 -0.22
N CYS A 131 2.90 -0.47 -0.64
CA CYS A 131 1.80 0.49 -0.77
C CYS A 131 0.76 0.13 -1.85
N GLY A 132 1.06 -0.86 -2.73
CA GLY A 132 0.22 -1.19 -3.87
C GLY A 132 0.06 0.02 -4.80
N SER A 133 -1.18 0.28 -5.27
CA SER A 133 -1.48 1.44 -6.12
C SER A 133 -1.44 2.80 -5.41
N GLY A 134 -1.00 2.86 -4.14
CA GLY A 134 -0.80 4.10 -3.41
C GLY A 134 -2.07 4.76 -2.86
N TYR A 135 -3.19 4.04 -2.74
CA TYR A 135 -4.43 4.59 -2.17
C TYR A 135 -4.21 5.25 -0.81
N HIS A 136 -3.52 4.54 0.10
CA HIS A 136 -3.27 5.07 1.44
C HIS A 136 -2.32 6.26 1.46
N LEU A 137 -1.41 6.40 0.49
CA LEU A 137 -0.55 7.59 0.39
C LEU A 137 -1.38 8.87 0.27
N TRP A 138 -2.44 8.85 -0.55
CA TRP A 138 -3.36 9.98 -0.68
C TRP A 138 -4.16 10.23 0.60
N ARG A 139 -4.58 9.17 1.31
CA ARG A 139 -5.26 9.32 2.60
C ARG A 139 -4.34 9.90 3.68
N MET A 140 -3.05 9.54 3.67
CA MET A 140 -2.02 10.12 4.54
C MET A 140 -1.83 11.62 4.24
N ILE A 141 -1.81 12.01 2.97
CA ILE A 141 -1.80 13.42 2.57
C ILE A 141 -3.07 14.14 3.05
N GLY A 142 -4.24 13.50 2.93
CA GLY A 142 -5.49 14.03 3.46
C GLY A 142 -5.50 14.22 4.98
N ALA A 143 -4.77 13.39 5.71
CA ALA A 143 -4.56 13.50 7.16
C ALA A 143 -3.46 14.52 7.53
N GLY A 144 -2.91 15.25 6.54
CA GLY A 144 -1.98 16.36 6.76
C GLY A 144 -0.49 16.01 6.67
N ALA A 145 -0.14 14.81 6.20
CA ALA A 145 1.27 14.46 5.98
C ALA A 145 1.95 15.45 5.03
N GLN A 146 3.19 15.82 5.34
CA GLN A 146 4.00 16.70 4.50
C GLN A 146 4.47 15.97 3.24
N LEU A 147 4.89 14.72 3.40
CA LEU A 147 5.39 13.86 2.35
C LEU A 147 5.01 12.40 2.63
N ALA A 148 4.42 11.73 1.67
CA ALA A 148 4.13 10.29 1.71
C ALA A 148 4.91 9.57 0.61
N VAL A 149 5.81 8.67 0.99
CA VAL A 149 6.62 7.87 0.06
C VAL A 149 6.15 6.42 0.14
N GLY A 150 5.70 5.86 -0.96
CA GLY A 150 5.38 4.45 -1.09
C GLY A 150 6.50 3.69 -1.78
N ILE A 151 6.72 2.46 -1.36
CA ILE A 151 7.56 1.50 -2.10
C ILE A 151 6.76 0.24 -2.41
N ASP A 152 6.82 -0.21 -3.66
CA ASP A 152 6.23 -1.47 -4.11
C ASP A 152 6.92 -1.94 -5.40
N PRO A 153 7.46 -3.16 -5.47
CA PRO A 153 8.17 -3.62 -6.67
C PRO A 153 7.24 -3.90 -7.87
N THR A 154 5.93 -3.86 -7.67
CA THR A 154 4.95 -4.20 -8.71
C THR A 154 4.74 -3.03 -9.69
N GLN A 155 5.23 -3.20 -10.90
CA GLN A 155 5.23 -2.13 -11.92
C GLN A 155 3.84 -1.70 -12.37
N LEU A 156 2.85 -2.60 -12.36
CA LEU A 156 1.47 -2.25 -12.60
C LEU A 156 0.96 -1.24 -11.56
N PHE A 157 1.30 -1.44 -10.28
CA PHE A 157 0.89 -0.53 -9.21
C PHE A 157 1.55 0.85 -9.34
N LEU A 158 2.81 0.90 -9.79
CA LEU A 158 3.45 2.16 -10.14
C LEU A 158 2.69 2.89 -11.26
N CYS A 159 2.30 2.20 -12.33
CA CYS A 159 1.53 2.81 -13.40
C CYS A 159 0.13 3.25 -12.95
N GLN A 160 -0.53 2.48 -12.07
CA GLN A 160 -1.81 2.88 -11.46
C GLN A 160 -1.66 4.13 -10.61
N PHE A 161 -0.60 4.20 -9.78
CA PHE A 161 -0.31 5.38 -8.98
C PHE A 161 -0.07 6.62 -9.85
N GLU A 162 0.74 6.50 -10.90
CA GLU A 162 1.04 7.59 -11.82
C GLU A 162 -0.20 8.06 -12.59
N ALA A 163 -1.08 7.12 -12.98
CA ALA A 163 -2.36 7.44 -13.60
C ALA A 163 -3.25 8.27 -12.66
N VAL A 164 -3.39 7.83 -11.41
CA VAL A 164 -4.15 8.56 -10.39
C VAL A 164 -3.51 9.92 -10.11
N ARG A 165 -2.18 9.98 -9.88
CA ARG A 165 -1.47 11.25 -9.64
C ARG A 165 -1.68 12.26 -10.76
N LYS A 166 -1.60 11.83 -12.02
CA LYS A 166 -1.84 12.68 -13.17
C LYS A 166 -3.25 13.27 -13.16
N LEU A 167 -4.26 12.47 -12.82
CA LEU A 167 -5.65 12.89 -12.71
C LEU A 167 -5.94 13.72 -11.45
N LEU A 168 -5.08 13.66 -10.44
CA LEU A 168 -5.13 14.53 -9.25
C LEU A 168 -4.37 15.86 -9.44
N GLY A 169 -4.00 16.23 -10.67
CA GLY A 169 -3.31 17.49 -10.95
C GLY A 169 -1.81 17.45 -10.67
N ASP A 170 -1.20 16.26 -10.71
CA ASP A 170 0.24 16.04 -10.50
C ASP A 170 0.73 16.44 -9.08
N ASP A 171 -0.08 16.14 -8.07
CA ASP A 171 0.28 16.42 -6.66
C ASP A 171 1.57 15.66 -6.28
N ARG A 172 2.58 16.42 -5.87
CA ARG A 172 3.93 15.93 -5.56
C ARG A 172 4.18 15.74 -4.07
N ARG A 173 3.15 15.71 -3.25
CA ARG A 173 3.27 15.32 -1.84
C ARG A 173 3.30 13.81 -1.64
N ALA A 174 2.86 13.04 -2.66
CA ALA A 174 2.93 11.59 -2.65
C ALA A 174 3.82 11.08 -3.79
N HIS A 175 4.65 10.08 -3.51
CA HIS A 175 5.53 9.40 -4.47
C HIS A 175 5.48 7.89 -4.29
N LEU A 176 5.61 7.14 -5.39
CA LEU A 176 5.77 5.69 -5.37
C LEU A 176 7.06 5.32 -6.10
N LEU A 177 7.88 4.49 -5.46
CA LEU A 177 9.14 3.98 -6.01
C LEU A 177 9.04 2.46 -6.23
N PRO A 178 9.52 1.94 -7.36
CA PRO A 178 9.45 0.52 -7.69
C PRO A 178 10.55 -0.30 -6.97
N LEU A 179 10.56 -0.24 -5.65
CA LEU A 179 11.57 -0.88 -4.80
C LEU A 179 10.92 -1.77 -3.75
N GLY A 180 11.62 -2.83 -3.35
CA GLY A 180 11.35 -3.56 -2.13
C GLY A 180 12.10 -2.95 -0.94
N ILE A 181 11.65 -3.24 0.29
CA ILE A 181 12.30 -2.70 1.50
C ILE A 181 13.74 -3.20 1.66
N GLU A 182 14.05 -4.38 1.15
CA GLU A 182 15.41 -4.96 1.14
C GLU A 182 16.41 -4.17 0.31
N GLN A 183 15.93 -3.24 -0.52
CA GLN A 183 16.76 -2.36 -1.34
C GLN A 183 17.02 -1.00 -0.67
N LEU A 184 16.34 -0.69 0.43
CA LEU A 184 16.51 0.56 1.14
C LEU A 184 17.70 0.47 2.11
N PRO A 185 18.58 1.49 2.15
CA PRO A 185 19.51 1.63 3.25
C PRO A 185 18.75 1.99 4.55
N ALA A 186 19.43 1.96 5.69
CA ALA A 186 18.87 2.44 6.96
C ALA A 186 18.72 3.96 6.92
N LEU A 187 17.54 4.47 6.51
CA LEU A 187 17.31 5.89 6.29
C LEU A 187 17.15 6.68 7.60
N ASN A 188 16.53 6.08 8.63
CA ASN A 188 16.27 6.76 9.92
C ASN A 188 15.65 8.15 9.76
N ALA A 189 14.73 8.32 8.81
CA ALA A 189 14.26 9.62 8.35
C ALA A 189 12.74 9.76 8.29
N PHE A 190 11.98 8.69 8.55
CA PHE A 190 10.53 8.71 8.52
C PHE A 190 9.94 8.81 9.92
N ASP A 191 8.99 9.73 10.11
CA ASP A 191 8.26 9.91 11.36
C ASP A 191 7.28 8.76 11.61
N THR A 192 6.72 8.21 10.52
CA THR A 192 5.81 7.07 10.55
C THR A 192 6.13 6.11 9.40
N VAL A 193 6.15 4.82 9.70
CA VAL A 193 6.30 3.75 8.70
C VAL A 193 5.07 2.85 8.76
N PHE A 194 4.42 2.68 7.61
CA PHE A 194 3.33 1.72 7.43
C PHE A 194 3.85 0.47 6.73
N SER A 195 3.35 -0.69 7.14
CA SER A 195 3.51 -1.96 6.44
C SER A 195 2.22 -2.76 6.59
N MET A 196 1.33 -2.65 5.61
CA MET A 196 -0.02 -3.22 5.68
C MET A 196 -0.23 -4.27 4.60
N GLY A 197 -0.30 -5.55 5.03
CA GLY A 197 -0.50 -6.70 4.13
C GLY A 197 0.79 -7.24 3.51
N VAL A 198 1.94 -7.11 4.19
CA VAL A 198 3.27 -7.49 3.66
C VAL A 198 3.95 -8.61 4.47
N LEU A 199 3.85 -8.57 5.80
CA LEU A 199 4.68 -9.42 6.68
C LEU A 199 4.52 -10.91 6.38
N TYR A 200 3.31 -11.39 6.14
CA TYR A 200 3.06 -12.80 5.85
C TYR A 200 3.66 -13.28 4.52
N HIS A 201 4.06 -12.36 3.63
CA HIS A 201 4.80 -12.65 2.40
C HIS A 201 6.32 -12.70 2.60
N ARG A 202 6.81 -12.41 3.80
CA ARG A 202 8.24 -12.35 4.08
C ARG A 202 8.75 -13.70 4.61
N ARG A 203 9.81 -14.23 3.98
CA ARG A 203 10.47 -15.48 4.41
C ARG A 203 11.20 -15.30 5.74
N SER A 204 11.64 -14.09 6.04
CA SER A 204 12.25 -13.70 7.30
C SER A 204 11.45 -12.56 7.93
N PRO A 205 10.39 -12.86 8.71
CA PRO A 205 9.52 -11.81 9.26
C PRO A 205 10.25 -10.90 10.25
N LEU A 206 11.17 -11.42 11.05
CA LEU A 206 11.94 -10.60 12.01
C LEU A 206 12.90 -9.65 11.28
N GLU A 207 13.53 -10.10 10.19
CA GLU A 207 14.36 -9.24 9.34
C GLU A 207 13.55 -8.09 8.76
N HIS A 208 12.32 -8.38 8.31
CA HIS A 208 11.42 -7.34 7.82
C HIS A 208 11.09 -6.32 8.92
N LEU A 209 10.84 -6.75 10.16
CA LEU A 209 10.59 -5.83 11.28
C LEU A 209 11.81 -4.93 11.58
N TRP A 210 13.03 -5.47 11.52
CA TRP A 210 14.25 -4.65 11.64
C TRP A 210 14.39 -3.67 10.49
N GLN A 211 14.16 -4.09 9.24
CA GLN A 211 14.18 -3.20 8.07
C GLN A 211 13.19 -2.04 8.23
N LEU A 212 11.97 -2.31 8.75
CA LEU A 212 10.99 -1.25 9.05
C LEU A 212 11.52 -0.28 10.12
N LYS A 213 12.13 -0.83 11.19
CA LYS A 213 12.71 -0.04 12.29
C LYS A 213 13.84 0.89 11.81
N ASP A 214 14.66 0.40 10.87
CA ASP A 214 15.77 1.16 10.28
C ASP A 214 15.32 2.36 9.44
N GLN A 215 14.07 2.39 9.01
CA GLN A 215 13.53 3.55 8.30
C GLN A 215 13.04 4.66 9.24
N LEU A 216 12.66 4.32 10.47
CA LEU A 216 12.09 5.25 11.44
C LEU A 216 13.13 6.16 12.08
N VAL A 217 12.75 7.42 12.31
CA VAL A 217 13.46 8.30 13.25
C VAL A 217 13.33 7.74 14.68
N LYS A 218 14.15 8.26 15.61
CA LYS A 218 13.96 8.00 17.04
C LYS A 218 12.55 8.44 17.45
N GLU A 219 11.86 7.62 18.27
CA GLU A 219 10.46 7.79 18.70
C GLU A 219 9.43 7.75 17.54
N GLY A 220 9.87 7.41 16.33
CA GLY A 220 9.00 7.23 15.18
C GLY A 220 8.03 6.06 15.35
N GLU A 221 6.88 6.15 14.70
CA GLU A 221 5.75 5.21 14.84
C GLU A 221 5.73 4.18 13.71
N LEU A 222 5.66 2.90 14.06
CA LEU A 222 5.34 1.81 13.14
C LEU A 222 3.85 1.49 13.20
N VAL A 223 3.22 1.37 12.03
CA VAL A 223 1.86 0.87 11.85
C VAL A 223 1.93 -0.42 11.04
N LEU A 224 1.73 -1.54 11.69
CA LEU A 224 1.85 -2.86 11.10
C LEU A 224 0.49 -3.55 11.03
N GLU A 225 0.05 -3.93 9.82
CA GLU A 225 -1.12 -4.78 9.63
C GLU A 225 -0.72 -6.05 8.89
N THR A 226 -1.16 -7.20 9.40
CA THR A 226 -0.85 -8.50 8.78
C THR A 226 -1.94 -9.52 9.06
N LEU A 227 -1.90 -10.64 8.33
CA LEU A 227 -2.66 -11.84 8.69
C LEU A 227 -2.21 -12.35 10.06
N VAL A 228 -3.18 -12.75 10.87
CA VAL A 228 -2.97 -13.41 12.15
C VAL A 228 -3.88 -14.62 12.30
N VAL A 229 -3.60 -15.46 13.28
CA VAL A 229 -4.47 -16.57 13.73
C VAL A 229 -4.84 -16.35 15.20
N GLU A 230 -5.92 -16.96 15.64
CA GLU A 230 -6.24 -17.05 17.07
C GLU A 230 -5.19 -17.89 17.79
N GLY A 231 -4.81 -17.47 18.98
CA GLY A 231 -3.82 -18.17 19.79
C GLY A 231 -3.11 -17.29 20.81
N ASP A 232 -2.21 -17.90 21.56
CA ASP A 232 -1.38 -17.27 22.58
C ASP A 232 -0.08 -16.67 21.97
N GLU A 233 0.81 -16.22 22.85
CA GLU A 233 2.09 -15.61 22.48
C GLU A 233 3.09 -16.58 21.81
N ASN A 234 2.80 -17.89 21.77
CA ASN A 234 3.64 -18.91 21.16
C ASN A 234 3.03 -19.46 19.86
N THR A 235 1.82 -19.03 19.50
CA THR A 235 1.08 -19.57 18.36
C THR A 235 1.52 -18.94 17.06
N VAL A 236 1.98 -19.77 16.11
CA VAL A 236 2.33 -19.37 14.74
C VAL A 236 1.88 -20.46 13.78
N LEU A 237 1.02 -20.12 12.82
CA LEU A 237 0.67 -21.00 11.72
C LEU A 237 1.71 -20.87 10.60
N VAL A 238 2.28 -22.00 10.20
CA VAL A 238 3.13 -22.12 9.00
C VAL A 238 2.34 -22.92 7.97
N PRO A 239 1.73 -22.26 6.97
CA PRO A 239 0.96 -22.97 5.96
C PRO A 239 1.84 -23.89 5.12
N GLY A 240 1.26 -24.95 4.55
CA GLY A 240 1.91 -25.78 3.56
C GLY A 240 2.12 -25.06 2.22
N ASP A 241 1.62 -25.63 1.14
CA ASP A 241 1.82 -25.07 -0.20
C ASP A 241 1.13 -23.72 -0.41
N ARG A 242 -0.05 -23.51 0.20
CA ARG A 242 -0.89 -22.32 0.00
C ARG A 242 -1.67 -21.96 1.27
N TYR A 243 -2.02 -20.70 1.35
CA TYR A 243 -3.02 -20.17 2.26
C TYR A 243 -3.95 -19.23 1.49
N ALA A 244 -5.25 -19.49 1.48
CA ALA A 244 -6.23 -18.76 0.68
C ALA A 244 -5.75 -18.61 -0.79
N GLN A 245 -5.32 -19.69 -1.38
CA GLN A 245 -4.71 -19.85 -2.71
C GLN A 245 -3.38 -19.09 -2.94
N MET A 246 -2.90 -18.29 -1.99
CA MET A 246 -1.60 -17.63 -2.07
C MET A 246 -0.46 -18.61 -1.79
N ARG A 247 0.54 -18.67 -2.69
CA ARG A 247 1.71 -19.54 -2.57
C ARG A 247 2.85 -18.94 -1.73
N ASN A 248 2.80 -17.66 -1.49
CA ASN A 248 3.87 -16.88 -0.84
C ASN A 248 3.46 -16.41 0.56
N VAL A 249 2.75 -17.23 1.31
CA VAL A 249 2.44 -17.02 2.73
C VAL A 249 3.34 -17.94 3.54
N TYR A 250 4.17 -17.36 4.41
CA TYR A 250 5.19 -18.12 5.13
C TYR A 250 4.88 -18.27 6.60
N PHE A 251 4.48 -17.20 7.28
CA PHE A 251 4.20 -17.19 8.71
C PHE A 251 2.96 -16.35 9.00
N ILE A 252 2.05 -16.92 9.78
CA ILE A 252 0.85 -16.23 10.28
C ILE A 252 0.85 -16.37 11.81
N PRO A 253 1.43 -15.40 12.55
CA PRO A 253 1.46 -15.44 14.01
C PRO A 253 0.08 -15.12 14.61
N SER A 254 -0.13 -15.44 15.89
CA SER A 254 -1.18 -14.78 16.64
C SER A 254 -0.83 -13.30 16.86
N ALA A 255 -1.82 -12.47 17.20
CA ALA A 255 -1.55 -11.07 17.50
C ALA A 255 -0.61 -10.89 18.72
N LEU A 256 -0.68 -11.82 19.71
CA LEU A 256 0.22 -11.84 20.87
C LEU A 256 1.64 -12.27 20.49
N ALA A 257 1.79 -13.30 19.64
CA ALA A 257 3.08 -13.69 19.12
C ALA A 257 3.74 -12.56 18.30
N LEU A 258 2.94 -11.86 17.48
CA LEU A 258 3.43 -10.72 16.70
C LEU A 258 3.88 -9.57 17.60
N LYS A 259 3.16 -9.30 18.70
CA LYS A 259 3.59 -8.34 19.72
C LYS A 259 4.97 -8.72 20.27
N ASN A 260 5.18 -9.97 20.66
CA ASN A 260 6.46 -10.47 21.14
C ASN A 260 7.58 -10.31 20.08
N TRP A 261 7.28 -10.53 18.80
CA TRP A 261 8.25 -10.32 17.73
C TRP A 261 8.69 -8.87 17.63
N LEU A 262 7.75 -7.93 17.71
CA LEU A 262 8.06 -6.50 17.70
C LEU A 262 8.92 -6.10 18.90
N GLU A 263 8.59 -6.57 20.11
CA GLU A 263 9.36 -6.29 21.34
C GLU A 263 10.78 -6.88 21.24
N LYS A 264 10.93 -8.11 20.70
CA LYS A 264 12.24 -8.73 20.43
C LYS A 264 13.06 -7.96 19.40
N CYS A 265 12.43 -7.33 18.41
CA CYS A 265 13.09 -6.45 17.46
C CYS A 265 13.41 -5.07 18.06
N GLY A 266 13.10 -4.86 19.36
CA GLY A 266 13.43 -3.66 20.10
C GLY A 266 12.48 -2.51 19.82
N PHE A 267 11.24 -2.76 19.45
CA PHE A 267 10.15 -1.78 19.50
C PHE A 267 9.62 -1.68 20.94
N VAL A 268 9.11 -0.51 21.27
CA VAL A 268 8.47 -0.22 22.57
C VAL A 268 7.01 0.24 22.33
N ASP A 269 6.23 0.34 23.42
CA ASP A 269 4.81 0.76 23.37
C ASP A 269 3.97 -0.02 22.37
N VAL A 270 4.22 -1.34 22.28
CA VAL A 270 3.53 -2.20 21.31
C VAL A 270 2.08 -2.42 21.74
N ARG A 271 1.14 -1.96 20.91
CA ARG A 271 -0.31 -2.05 21.14
C ARG A 271 -0.98 -2.80 20.00
N ILE A 272 -1.84 -3.76 20.32
CA ILE A 272 -2.80 -4.35 19.38
C ILE A 272 -4.02 -3.41 19.38
N VAL A 273 -4.33 -2.77 18.25
CA VAL A 273 -5.34 -1.73 18.17
C VAL A 273 -6.59 -2.15 17.41
N ASP A 274 -6.48 -3.16 16.55
CA ASP A 274 -7.60 -3.73 15.80
C ASP A 274 -7.35 -5.20 15.53
N ALA A 275 -8.41 -6.00 15.48
CA ALA A 275 -8.42 -7.36 14.96
C ALA A 275 -9.73 -7.61 14.23
N ASN A 276 -9.67 -7.94 12.95
CA ASN A 276 -10.83 -8.00 12.09
C ASN A 276 -10.78 -9.19 11.12
N VAL A 277 -11.87 -9.95 11.04
CA VAL A 277 -12.03 -10.99 10.01
C VAL A 277 -12.35 -10.32 8.68
N THR A 278 -11.58 -10.62 7.66
CA THR A 278 -11.81 -10.08 6.32
C THR A 278 -13.15 -10.57 5.78
N SER A 279 -14.07 -9.66 5.47
CA SER A 279 -15.37 -10.00 4.90
C SER A 279 -15.36 -9.99 3.37
N CYS A 280 -16.30 -10.71 2.76
CA CYS A 280 -16.51 -10.66 1.30
C CYS A 280 -17.07 -9.31 0.81
N ASP A 281 -17.51 -8.42 1.71
CA ASP A 281 -17.89 -7.05 1.37
C ASP A 281 -16.67 -6.13 1.32
N GLU A 282 -15.63 -6.43 2.11
CA GLU A 282 -14.38 -5.67 2.12
C GLU A 282 -13.43 -6.10 1.00
N GLN A 283 -13.37 -7.42 0.68
CA GLN A 283 -12.56 -7.96 -0.42
C GLN A 283 -13.45 -8.73 -1.39
N ARG A 284 -13.71 -8.17 -2.56
CA ARG A 284 -14.71 -8.67 -3.50
C ARG A 284 -14.32 -8.51 -4.96
N ARG A 285 -14.98 -9.29 -5.83
CA ARG A 285 -14.96 -9.03 -7.27
C ARG A 285 -15.73 -7.75 -7.60
N THR A 286 -15.24 -7.01 -8.57
CA THR A 286 -15.88 -5.80 -9.10
C THR A 286 -15.68 -5.73 -10.60
N SER A 287 -16.28 -4.75 -11.27
CA SER A 287 -16.02 -4.50 -12.69
C SER A 287 -14.59 -4.04 -13.00
N TRP A 288 -13.81 -3.69 -11.97
CA TRP A 288 -12.41 -3.28 -12.04
C TRP A 288 -11.44 -4.35 -11.49
N MET A 289 -12.00 -5.43 -10.93
CA MET A 289 -11.27 -6.59 -10.43
C MET A 289 -12.06 -7.85 -10.79
N VAL A 290 -11.82 -8.38 -11.98
CA VAL A 290 -12.62 -9.47 -12.58
C VAL A 290 -12.07 -10.87 -12.30
N THR A 291 -10.88 -10.97 -11.69
CA THR A 291 -10.28 -12.25 -11.30
C THR A 291 -10.81 -12.73 -9.94
N GLU A 292 -10.25 -13.81 -9.42
CA GLU A 292 -10.63 -14.40 -8.14
C GLU A 292 -10.41 -13.42 -6.97
N SER A 293 -11.32 -13.46 -6.00
CA SER A 293 -11.27 -12.67 -4.77
C SER A 293 -11.65 -13.53 -3.57
N LEU A 294 -11.81 -12.96 -2.38
CA LEU A 294 -11.95 -13.69 -1.12
C LEU A 294 -12.98 -14.82 -1.17
N ALA A 295 -14.15 -14.57 -1.79
CA ALA A 295 -15.21 -15.57 -1.86
C ALA A 295 -14.78 -16.88 -2.57
N ASP A 296 -13.79 -16.82 -3.45
CA ASP A 296 -13.24 -17.96 -4.19
C ASP A 296 -12.14 -18.69 -3.38
N PHE A 297 -11.63 -18.05 -2.32
CA PHE A 297 -10.55 -18.56 -1.47
C PHE A 297 -11.06 -19.22 -0.19
N LEU A 298 -12.36 -19.05 0.11
CA LEU A 298 -13.01 -19.68 1.26
C LEU A 298 -13.67 -21.00 0.87
N ASP A 299 -13.71 -21.95 1.81
CA ASP A 299 -14.42 -23.20 1.65
C ASP A 299 -15.92 -22.93 1.37
N PRO A 300 -16.50 -23.44 0.29
CA PRO A 300 -17.91 -23.20 -0.05
C PRO A 300 -18.90 -23.78 0.98
N ASN A 301 -18.49 -24.77 1.77
CA ASN A 301 -19.31 -25.41 2.80
C ASN A 301 -19.08 -24.83 4.20
N ASP A 302 -17.91 -24.22 4.45
CA ASP A 302 -17.52 -23.63 5.74
C ASP A 302 -16.70 -22.37 5.52
N ARG A 303 -17.35 -21.22 5.42
CA ARG A 303 -16.68 -19.94 5.17
C ARG A 303 -15.81 -19.44 6.32
N THR A 304 -15.75 -20.15 7.43
CA THR A 304 -14.78 -19.90 8.50
C THR A 304 -13.39 -20.48 8.18
N LYS A 305 -13.27 -21.16 7.03
CA LYS A 305 -12.04 -21.78 6.55
C LYS A 305 -11.69 -21.35 5.13
N THR A 306 -10.40 -21.45 4.82
CA THR A 306 -9.91 -21.37 3.43
C THR A 306 -10.17 -22.68 2.71
N VAL A 307 -10.06 -22.68 1.38
CA VAL A 307 -10.18 -23.90 0.55
C VAL A 307 -9.15 -24.96 0.91
N GLU A 308 -8.04 -24.60 1.56
CA GLU A 308 -7.02 -25.52 2.07
C GLU A 308 -7.34 -26.04 3.49
N GLY A 309 -8.41 -25.56 4.13
CA GLY A 309 -8.85 -25.96 5.46
C GLY A 309 -8.24 -25.16 6.63
N TYR A 310 -7.46 -24.12 6.37
CA TYR A 310 -6.96 -23.21 7.40
C TYR A 310 -8.06 -22.23 7.85
N PRO A 311 -7.92 -21.58 9.03
CA PRO A 311 -8.84 -20.52 9.43
C PRO A 311 -8.94 -19.42 8.34
N ALA A 312 -10.13 -18.87 8.14
CA ALA A 312 -10.37 -17.74 7.24
C ALA A 312 -9.50 -16.53 7.61
N PRO A 313 -9.19 -15.64 6.66
CA PRO A 313 -8.29 -14.52 6.91
C PRO A 313 -8.75 -13.59 8.04
N LEU A 314 -8.06 -13.64 9.17
CA LEU A 314 -8.10 -12.71 10.28
C LEU A 314 -6.90 -11.77 10.17
N ARG A 315 -7.10 -10.49 10.39
CA ARG A 315 -6.05 -9.47 10.34
C ARG A 315 -5.98 -8.70 11.64
N ALA A 316 -4.77 -8.35 12.06
CA ALA A 316 -4.57 -7.47 13.19
C ALA A 316 -3.72 -6.27 12.82
N VAL A 317 -4.00 -5.15 13.48
CA VAL A 317 -3.21 -3.92 13.40
C VAL A 317 -2.47 -3.75 14.72
N LEU A 318 -1.17 -3.59 14.64
CA LEU A 318 -0.31 -3.26 15.77
C LEU A 318 0.39 -1.93 15.51
N ILE A 319 0.47 -1.12 16.56
CA ILE A 319 1.20 0.14 16.56
C ILE A 319 2.32 0.04 17.59
N ALA A 320 3.51 0.47 17.21
CA ALA A 320 4.70 0.40 18.05
C ALA A 320 5.60 1.62 17.82
N ARG A 321 6.57 1.86 18.72
CA ARG A 321 7.53 2.96 18.59
C ARG A 321 8.97 2.44 18.55
N LYS A 322 9.79 3.13 17.77
CA LYS A 322 11.24 3.00 17.85
C LYS A 322 11.72 3.79 19.08
N PRO A 323 12.52 3.20 20.01
CA PRO A 323 13.04 3.89 21.18
C PRO A 323 14.02 5.00 20.85
#